data_a5d253d41716a7bbe04683935967a83e
#
_entry.id   a5d253d41716a7bbe04683935967a83e
#
_cell.length_a   1.000
_cell.length_b   1.000
_cell.length_c   1.000
_cell.angle_alpha   90.00
_cell.angle_beta   90.00
_cell.angle_gamma   90.00
#
_symmetry.space_group_name_H-M   'P 1'
#
loop_
_entity.id
_entity.type
_entity.pdbx_description
1 polymer ?
#
loop_
_entity_poly.entity_id
_entity_poly.type
_entity_poly.pdbx_seq_one_letter_code
_entity_poly.pdbx_strand_id
1 'polypeptide(L)'
;MIDRRAQRDSSISIFRIIAVACAICVLVYFIFALATGIEPIATVIACALLCIFLCIFIFLTLNPDSVRSQYTEETLSVASAMLEDIKGGLTQESARLVCRRILPETRAMTVAITDESNVLACAGEFEEKLLPDTPIHTLATRYVIEHGIVQSFNRMVDVVGSDGSHNQVPAGIIAPIKVGDRTVGTLKFYYKTPRAVDRTQYALASGFAEILSTQLAIHELEVQKELTARAEVRALQAQINPHFLFNTLNTIASFTRTDPLRARELLREFSSFYRATLDNSGSLIPVSREVAQTKRYLTFEKARFGEDRVLATFDVSEDVEDTLVPAFVIQPIVENAVRHGMGDDDALRIDVTVHQDGEDAILIAVADNGVGMDEGTAARLFDERSARPDASSPQGGGAGVAMHNISERIHRFYGPNSYTRVESAPGKGTKVLLHLDLSESIFDIQE
;
A
#
# COMPACT_ATOMS: atom_id res chain seq x y z
N MET A 1 34.41 -14.69 9.91
CA MET A 1 33.59 -15.16 11.05
C MET A 1 34.27 -16.30 11.84
N ILE A 2 35.15 -17.06 11.24
CA ILE A 2 35.89 -18.20 11.84
C ILE A 2 36.98 -17.75 12.82
N ASP A 3 37.62 -16.62 12.56
CA ASP A 3 38.80 -16.13 13.35
C ASP A 3 38.41 -15.59 14.76
N ARG A 4 37.22 -15.09 14.96
CA ARG A 4 36.76 -14.58 16.27
C ARG A 4 36.37 -15.67 17.26
N ARG A 5 35.96 -16.85 16.79
CA ARG A 5 35.71 -18.01 17.66
C ARG A 5 37.02 -18.58 18.22
N ALA A 6 38.03 -18.72 17.37
CA ALA A 6 39.34 -19.20 17.77
C ALA A 6 40.02 -18.28 18.80
N GLN A 7 39.92 -16.96 18.65
CA GLN A 7 40.48 -15.97 19.58
C GLN A 7 39.72 -15.94 20.93
N ARG A 8 38.43 -16.24 20.94
CA ARG A 8 37.59 -16.32 22.15
C ARG A 8 37.81 -17.60 22.94
N ASP A 9 37.98 -18.74 22.24
CA ASP A 9 38.32 -20.03 22.87
C ASP A 9 39.72 -20.02 23.47
N SER A 10 40.66 -19.30 22.83
CA SER A 10 42.00 -19.05 23.35
C SER A 10 41.99 -18.20 24.64
N SER A 11 41.19 -17.14 24.72
CA SER A 11 41.09 -16.32 25.96
C SER A 11 40.45 -17.10 27.11
N ILE A 12 39.43 -17.89 26.89
CA ILE A 12 38.80 -18.74 27.91
C ILE A 12 39.75 -19.79 28.40
N SER A 13 40.56 -20.37 27.53
CA SER A 13 41.61 -21.34 27.88
C SER A 13 42.74 -20.69 28.74
N ILE A 14 43.18 -19.47 28.40
CA ILE A 14 44.14 -18.73 29.19
C ILE A 14 43.64 -18.44 30.61
N PHE A 15 42.39 -17.98 30.76
CA PHE A 15 41.79 -17.75 32.07
C PHE A 15 41.66 -19.03 32.90
N ARG A 16 41.31 -20.18 32.31
CA ARG A 16 41.31 -21.48 33.00
C ARG A 16 42.67 -21.88 33.48
N ILE A 17 43.71 -21.66 32.68
CA ILE A 17 45.09 -21.94 33.02
C ILE A 17 45.53 -21.07 34.21
N ILE A 18 45.20 -19.76 34.19
CA ILE A 18 45.50 -18.84 35.28
C ILE A 18 44.79 -19.25 36.59
N ALA A 19 43.50 -19.63 36.53
CA ALA A 19 42.74 -20.08 37.68
C ALA A 19 43.33 -21.37 38.32
N VAL A 20 43.74 -22.33 37.46
CA VAL A 20 44.40 -23.53 37.94
C VAL A 20 45.78 -23.24 38.54
N ALA A 21 46.56 -22.35 37.90
CA ALA A 21 47.87 -21.92 38.43
C ALA A 21 47.72 -21.18 39.79
N CYS A 22 46.72 -20.30 39.96
CA CYS A 22 46.40 -19.70 41.27
C CYS A 22 46.02 -20.74 42.31
N ALA A 23 45.21 -21.72 41.98
CA ALA A 23 44.82 -22.80 42.94
C ALA A 23 46.03 -23.64 43.40
N ILE A 24 46.95 -23.90 42.47
CA ILE A 24 48.24 -24.61 42.78
C ILE A 24 49.10 -23.72 43.69
N CYS A 25 49.24 -22.41 43.43
CA CYS A 25 49.99 -21.52 44.25
C CYS A 25 49.43 -21.43 45.70
N VAL A 26 48.08 -21.42 45.86
CA VAL A 26 47.43 -21.46 47.17
C VAL A 26 47.73 -22.73 47.91
N LEU A 27 47.68 -23.87 47.23
CA LEU A 27 47.97 -25.16 47.82
C LEU A 27 49.42 -25.26 48.26
N VAL A 28 50.38 -24.79 47.47
CA VAL A 28 51.79 -24.74 47.81
C VAL A 28 52.04 -23.78 49.00
N TYR A 29 51.40 -22.60 48.99
CA TYR A 29 51.49 -21.68 50.12
C TYR A 29 50.95 -22.30 51.42
N PHE A 30 49.82 -23.00 51.34
CA PHE A 30 49.22 -23.69 52.50
C PHE A 30 50.15 -24.79 53.10
N ILE A 31 50.78 -25.58 52.22
CA ILE A 31 51.76 -26.60 52.61
C ILE A 31 53.01 -25.95 53.25
N PHE A 32 53.47 -24.87 52.65
CA PHE A 32 54.63 -24.11 53.20
C PHE A 32 54.31 -23.47 54.59
N ALA A 33 53.14 -22.87 54.75
CA ALA A 33 52.71 -22.24 55.99
C ALA A 33 52.57 -23.28 57.13
N LEU A 34 52.08 -24.50 56.82
CA LEU A 34 52.03 -25.64 57.76
C LEU A 34 53.44 -26.08 58.15
N ALA A 35 54.40 -26.08 57.24
CA ALA A 35 55.77 -26.53 57.49
C ALA A 35 56.62 -25.49 58.29
N THR A 36 56.28 -24.19 58.18
CA THR A 36 57.03 -23.09 58.85
C THR A 36 56.45 -22.63 60.16
N GLY A 37 55.30 -23.16 60.62
CA GLY A 37 54.68 -22.85 61.91
C GLY A 37 54.08 -21.42 62.01
N ILE A 38 53.72 -20.83 60.90
CA ILE A 38 53.04 -19.53 60.84
C ILE A 38 51.65 -19.67 61.52
N GLU A 39 51.17 -18.67 62.22
CA GLU A 39 49.89 -18.66 62.93
C GLU A 39 48.75 -19.31 62.12
N PRO A 40 48.21 -20.46 62.57
CA PRO A 40 47.32 -21.25 61.75
C PRO A 40 45.99 -20.55 61.45
N ILE A 41 45.54 -19.63 62.35
CA ILE A 41 44.28 -18.93 62.15
C ILE A 41 44.32 -17.94 61.02
N ALA A 42 45.40 -17.13 60.87
CA ALA A 42 45.55 -16.17 59.79
C ALA A 42 45.65 -16.85 58.40
N THR A 43 46.33 -18.00 58.36
CA THR A 43 46.48 -18.80 57.14
C THR A 43 45.14 -19.40 56.66
N VAL A 44 44.33 -19.91 57.60
CA VAL A 44 43.02 -20.48 57.28
C VAL A 44 42.07 -19.41 56.76
N ILE A 45 42.07 -18.20 57.38
CA ILE A 45 41.24 -17.07 56.94
C ILE A 45 41.65 -16.62 55.51
N ALA A 46 42.96 -16.48 55.25
CA ALA A 46 43.46 -16.07 53.94
C ALA A 46 43.08 -17.10 52.84
N CYS A 47 43.21 -18.38 53.13
CA CYS A 47 42.82 -19.46 52.19
C CYS A 47 41.29 -19.48 51.96
N ALA A 48 40.47 -19.26 53.00
CA ALA A 48 39.01 -19.22 52.85
C ALA A 48 38.58 -18.02 51.97
N LEU A 49 39.15 -16.83 52.21
CA LEU A 49 38.87 -15.65 51.38
C LEU A 49 39.29 -15.85 49.90
N LEU A 50 40.44 -16.50 49.69
CA LEU A 50 40.93 -16.78 48.33
C LEU A 50 40.04 -17.85 47.64
N CYS A 51 39.61 -18.89 48.35
CA CYS A 51 38.66 -19.87 47.84
C CYS A 51 37.30 -19.22 47.47
N ILE A 52 36.78 -18.34 48.32
CA ILE A 52 35.54 -17.58 48.02
C ILE A 52 35.73 -16.73 46.77
N PHE A 53 36.83 -15.98 46.68
CA PHE A 53 37.17 -15.18 45.48
C PHE A 53 37.26 -16.04 44.24
N LEU A 54 37.94 -17.22 44.32
CA LEU A 54 38.07 -18.16 43.21
C LEU A 54 36.72 -18.74 42.77
N CYS A 55 35.88 -19.10 43.73
CA CYS A 55 34.52 -19.59 43.47
C CYS A 55 33.66 -18.52 42.78
N ILE A 56 33.70 -17.27 43.24
CA ILE A 56 33.01 -16.15 42.62
C ILE A 56 33.57 -15.92 41.19
N PHE A 57 34.89 -15.91 41.04
CA PHE A 57 35.54 -15.75 39.75
C PHE A 57 35.18 -16.88 38.75
N ILE A 58 35.21 -18.14 39.20
CA ILE A 58 34.81 -19.31 38.40
C ILE A 58 33.32 -19.23 38.05
N PHE A 59 32.45 -18.85 39.00
CA PHE A 59 31.01 -18.71 38.74
C PHE A 59 30.76 -17.64 37.69
N LEU A 60 31.39 -16.46 37.78
CA LEU A 60 31.27 -15.38 36.78
C LEU A 60 31.85 -15.76 35.40
N THR A 61 32.88 -16.61 35.33
CA THR A 61 33.50 -17.04 34.09
C THR A 61 32.84 -18.26 33.44
N LEU A 62 32.25 -19.17 34.25
CA LEU A 62 31.57 -20.35 33.76
C LEU A 62 30.09 -20.11 33.40
N ASN A 63 29.49 -19.08 33.95
CA ASN A 63 28.10 -18.70 33.66
C ASN A 63 27.96 -17.34 32.94
N PRO A 64 28.69 -17.07 31.86
CA PRO A 64 28.49 -15.82 31.10
C PRO A 64 27.11 -15.77 30.46
N ASP A 65 26.48 -16.94 30.25
CA ASP A 65 25.22 -17.05 29.54
C ASP A 65 24.01 -16.64 30.39
N SER A 66 24.06 -16.79 31.72
CA SER A 66 22.95 -16.36 32.59
C SER A 66 22.82 -14.83 32.68
N VAL A 67 23.94 -14.11 32.69
CA VAL A 67 23.95 -12.63 32.65
C VAL A 67 23.60 -12.14 31.27
N ARG A 68 24.03 -12.85 30.21
CA ARG A 68 23.75 -12.51 28.82
C ARG A 68 22.30 -12.81 28.45
N SER A 69 21.69 -13.89 28.95
CA SER A 69 20.30 -14.23 28.63
C SER A 69 19.32 -13.20 29.17
N GLN A 70 19.54 -12.67 30.38
CA GLN A 70 18.69 -11.62 30.92
C GLN A 70 18.71 -10.34 30.08
N TYR A 71 19.89 -9.86 29.68
CA TYR A 71 19.99 -8.68 28.79
C TYR A 71 19.37 -8.93 27.42
N THR A 72 19.46 -10.16 26.92
CA THR A 72 18.87 -10.52 25.61
C THR A 72 17.35 -10.61 25.71
N GLU A 73 16.81 -11.18 26.78
CA GLU A 73 15.37 -11.24 27.04
C GLU A 73 14.75 -9.85 27.24
N GLU A 74 15.40 -8.98 28.01
CA GLU A 74 14.95 -7.59 28.20
C GLU A 74 14.93 -6.83 26.85
N THR A 75 16.01 -6.90 26.07
CA THR A 75 16.08 -6.21 24.76
C THR A 75 15.05 -6.76 23.78
N LEU A 76 14.81 -8.07 23.74
CA LEU A 76 13.78 -8.70 22.92
C LEU A 76 12.37 -8.30 23.37
N SER A 77 12.13 -8.20 24.67
CA SER A 77 10.87 -7.74 25.24
C SER A 77 10.57 -6.29 24.83
N VAL A 78 11.57 -5.42 24.90
CA VAL A 78 11.45 -4.02 24.47
C VAL A 78 11.18 -3.93 22.98
N ALA A 79 11.91 -4.69 22.16
CA ALA A 79 11.70 -4.75 20.71
C ALA A 79 10.28 -5.21 20.36
N SER A 80 9.79 -6.28 21.01
CA SER A 80 8.43 -6.79 20.81
C SER A 80 7.37 -5.77 21.20
N ALA A 81 7.55 -5.07 22.31
CA ALA A 81 6.62 -4.04 22.75
C ALA A 81 6.63 -2.80 21.85
N MET A 82 7.79 -2.44 21.28
CA MET A 82 7.89 -1.37 20.28
C MET A 82 7.12 -1.70 18.97
N LEU A 83 7.14 -2.97 18.55
CA LEU A 83 6.38 -3.41 17.39
C LEU A 83 4.87 -3.19 17.60
N GLU A 84 4.38 -3.42 18.83
CA GLU A 84 2.98 -3.20 19.16
C GLU A 84 2.62 -1.71 19.23
N ASP A 85 3.48 -0.89 19.83
CA ASP A 85 3.28 0.56 19.96
C ASP A 85 3.17 1.26 18.57
N ILE A 86 3.83 0.71 17.53
CA ILE A 86 3.90 1.31 16.17
C ILE A 86 3.00 0.62 15.13
N LYS A 87 2.24 -0.38 15.54
CA LYS A 87 1.35 -1.14 14.65
C LYS A 87 0.36 -0.26 13.86
N GLY A 88 -0.07 0.86 14.43
CA GLY A 88 -0.92 1.86 13.79
C GLY A 88 -0.18 2.93 12.97
N GLY A 89 1.11 2.74 12.68
CA GLY A 89 1.93 3.72 11.99
C GLY A 89 2.69 4.68 12.93
N LEU A 90 3.49 5.56 12.33
CA LEU A 90 4.31 6.53 13.07
C LEU A 90 3.49 7.80 13.33
N THR A 91 2.81 7.84 14.46
CA THR A 91 2.06 9.00 14.97
C THR A 91 2.79 9.66 16.14
N GLN A 92 2.37 10.84 16.56
CA GLN A 92 2.93 11.50 17.74
C GLN A 92 2.77 10.63 19.02
N GLU A 93 1.65 9.92 19.15
CA GLU A 93 1.37 9.05 20.29
C GLU A 93 2.26 7.81 20.29
N SER A 94 2.33 7.08 19.14
CA SER A 94 3.20 5.91 19.00
C SER A 94 4.68 6.28 19.15
N ALA A 95 5.12 7.41 18.56
CA ALA A 95 6.48 7.91 18.73
C ALA A 95 6.82 8.23 20.19
N ARG A 96 5.88 8.81 20.94
CA ARG A 96 6.07 9.09 22.39
C ARG A 96 6.25 7.81 23.20
N LEU A 97 5.40 6.79 22.95
CA LEU A 97 5.52 5.49 23.62
C LEU A 97 6.87 4.85 23.34
N VAL A 98 7.28 4.84 22.08
CA VAL A 98 8.57 4.30 21.64
C VAL A 98 9.75 5.04 22.29
N CYS A 99 9.76 6.38 22.28
CA CYS A 99 10.83 7.17 22.92
C CYS A 99 10.98 6.83 24.41
N ARG A 100 9.86 6.75 25.15
CA ARG A 100 9.86 6.41 26.57
C ARG A 100 10.32 4.98 26.85
N ARG A 101 10.04 4.06 25.94
CA ARG A 101 10.43 2.66 26.05
C ARG A 101 11.92 2.44 25.74
N ILE A 102 12.46 3.15 24.73
CA ILE A 102 13.86 3.03 24.32
C ILE A 102 14.81 3.75 25.31
N LEU A 103 14.40 4.86 25.88
CA LEU A 103 15.26 5.70 26.73
C LEU A 103 15.97 4.92 27.86
N PRO A 104 15.30 4.06 28.65
CA PRO A 104 15.94 3.30 29.73
C PRO A 104 16.98 2.28 29.23
N GLU A 105 16.82 1.78 27.99
CA GLU A 105 17.70 0.77 27.39
C GLU A 105 19.01 1.35 26.84
N THR A 106 19.11 2.67 26.82
CA THR A 106 20.24 3.39 26.27
C THR A 106 20.91 4.26 27.35
N ARG A 107 22.14 4.69 27.08
CA ARG A 107 22.81 5.69 27.92
C ARG A 107 22.49 7.13 27.47
N ALA A 108 21.49 7.28 26.62
CA ALA A 108 21.08 8.59 26.14
C ALA A 108 20.41 9.40 27.25
N MET A 109 20.67 10.69 27.30
CA MET A 109 19.92 11.62 28.16
C MET A 109 18.56 11.99 27.54
N THR A 110 18.44 11.82 26.23
CA THR A 110 17.23 12.13 25.48
C THR A 110 17.14 11.26 24.23
N VAL A 111 15.94 10.75 23.95
CA VAL A 111 15.58 10.08 22.70
C VAL A 111 14.48 10.89 22.03
N ALA A 112 14.61 11.13 20.74
CA ALA A 112 13.59 11.83 19.95
C ALA A 112 13.33 11.10 18.62
N ILE A 113 12.09 11.14 18.17
CA ILE A 113 11.67 10.67 16.86
C ILE A 113 11.13 11.85 16.06
N THR A 114 11.52 11.91 14.80
CA THR A 114 11.06 12.94 13.86
C THR A 114 10.44 12.30 12.63
N ASP A 115 9.56 13.02 11.97
CA ASP A 115 9.26 12.78 10.56
C ASP A 115 10.31 13.45 9.64
N GLU A 116 9.98 13.68 8.39
CA GLU A 116 10.87 14.34 7.41
C GLU A 116 11.13 15.83 7.75
N SER A 117 10.27 16.47 8.52
CA SER A 117 10.26 17.93 8.73
C SER A 117 10.27 18.36 10.20
N ASN A 118 9.59 17.61 11.06
CA ASN A 118 9.30 18.01 12.42
C ASN A 118 9.62 16.90 13.45
N VAL A 119 9.74 17.31 14.70
CA VAL A 119 9.79 16.39 15.84
C VAL A 119 8.39 15.83 16.09
N LEU A 120 8.25 14.50 16.13
CA LEU A 120 7.00 13.82 16.47
C LEU A 120 6.90 13.63 18.00
N ALA A 121 7.97 13.18 18.62
CA ALA A 121 8.03 12.99 20.06
C ALA A 121 9.45 13.05 20.59
N CYS A 122 9.57 13.33 21.89
CA CYS A 122 10.81 13.34 22.63
C CYS A 122 10.57 12.77 24.01
N ALA A 123 11.58 12.10 24.59
CA ALA A 123 11.59 11.66 25.99
C ALA A 123 12.96 11.91 26.61
N GLY A 124 13.01 12.30 27.89
CA GLY A 124 14.24 12.60 28.64
C GLY A 124 14.43 14.07 28.92
N GLU A 125 15.68 14.53 29.04
CA GLU A 125 15.99 15.88 29.51
C GLU A 125 15.45 17.02 28.62
N PHE A 126 15.19 16.73 27.34
CA PHE A 126 14.63 17.73 26.41
C PHE A 126 13.14 17.52 26.09
N GLU A 127 12.42 16.72 26.89
CA GLU A 127 10.99 16.44 26.66
C GLU A 127 10.13 17.70 26.65
N GLU A 128 10.42 18.67 27.54
CA GLU A 128 9.70 19.95 27.62
C GLU A 128 10.16 20.99 26.58
N LYS A 129 11.31 20.75 25.95
CA LYS A 129 11.92 21.69 25.00
C LYS A 129 11.70 21.29 23.53
N LEU A 130 11.68 19.99 23.25
CA LEU A 130 11.44 19.45 21.93
C LEU A 130 10.00 18.92 21.83
N LEU A 131 9.07 19.83 21.79
CA LEU A 131 7.65 19.52 21.66
C LEU A 131 7.32 18.97 20.27
N PRO A 132 6.23 18.22 20.11
CA PRO A 132 5.72 17.83 18.79
C PRO A 132 5.57 19.05 17.88
N ASP A 133 5.74 18.81 16.58
CA ASP A 133 5.71 19.81 15.51
C ASP A 133 6.86 20.86 15.52
N THR A 134 7.87 20.70 16.41
CA THR A 134 9.09 21.52 16.37
C THR A 134 9.88 21.23 15.09
N PRO A 135 10.17 22.24 14.23
CA PRO A 135 10.89 22.03 12.98
C PRO A 135 12.32 21.47 13.19
N ILE A 136 12.79 20.66 12.24
CA ILE A 136 14.15 20.13 12.23
C ILE A 136 15.11 21.20 11.71
N HIS A 137 16.03 21.67 12.56
CA HIS A 137 17.01 22.69 12.20
C HIS A 137 18.42 22.16 11.96
N THR A 138 18.76 20.96 12.45
CA THR A 138 20.13 20.44 12.42
C THR A 138 20.51 19.88 11.07
N LEU A 139 21.66 20.31 10.52
CA LEU A 139 22.20 19.81 9.25
C LEU A 139 22.45 18.30 9.27
N ALA A 140 22.88 17.75 10.42
CA ALA A 140 23.09 16.32 10.57
C ALA A 140 21.80 15.50 10.37
N THR A 141 20.66 15.99 10.84
CA THR A 141 19.37 15.31 10.63
C THR A 141 18.96 15.35 9.16
N ARG A 142 19.08 16.51 8.51
CA ARG A 142 18.76 16.64 7.08
C ARG A 142 19.64 15.71 6.25
N TYR A 143 20.92 15.63 6.55
CA TYR A 143 21.85 14.72 5.88
C TYR A 143 21.42 13.25 6.03
N VAL A 144 20.96 12.82 7.22
CA VAL A 144 20.46 11.47 7.47
C VAL A 144 19.18 11.21 6.67
N ILE A 145 18.28 12.19 6.56
CA ILE A 145 17.05 12.07 5.77
C ILE A 145 17.38 11.92 4.28
N GLU A 146 18.30 12.73 3.75
CA GLU A 146 18.65 12.72 2.33
C GLU A 146 19.42 11.46 1.90
N HIS A 147 20.36 10.99 2.74
CA HIS A 147 21.25 9.90 2.38
C HIS A 147 20.84 8.54 2.97
N GLY A 148 19.95 8.52 3.94
CA GLY A 148 19.49 7.29 4.59
C GLY A 148 20.57 6.51 5.32
N ILE A 149 21.59 7.17 5.88
CA ILE A 149 22.70 6.54 6.61
C ILE A 149 22.75 7.03 8.05
N VAL A 150 23.12 6.13 8.97
CA VAL A 150 23.28 6.47 10.38
C VAL A 150 24.46 7.43 10.54
N GLN A 151 24.24 8.53 11.25
CA GLN A 151 25.28 9.52 11.59
C GLN A 151 25.51 9.57 13.09
N SER A 152 26.76 9.69 13.50
CA SER A 152 27.12 10.01 14.88
C SER A 152 27.98 11.27 14.92
N PHE A 153 27.81 12.07 15.96
CA PHE A 153 28.62 13.25 16.19
C PHE A 153 29.17 13.27 17.63
N ASN A 154 30.38 13.79 17.78
CA ASN A 154 31.10 13.89 19.04
C ASN A 154 31.60 15.32 19.28
N ARG A 155 30.93 16.32 18.73
CA ARG A 155 31.17 17.75 18.87
C ARG A 155 29.88 18.44 19.25
N MET A 156 30.00 19.63 19.87
CA MET A 156 28.83 20.42 20.25
C MET A 156 27.96 20.73 19.05
N VAL A 157 26.71 20.32 19.13
CA VAL A 157 25.64 20.61 18.15
C VAL A 157 24.56 21.38 18.86
N ASP A 158 24.11 22.44 18.22
CA ASP A 158 23.03 23.27 18.73
C ASP A 158 21.67 22.68 18.31
N VAL A 159 20.85 22.37 19.29
CA VAL A 159 19.50 21.85 19.10
C VAL A 159 18.51 22.92 19.56
N VAL A 160 17.79 23.49 18.60
CA VAL A 160 16.82 24.56 18.85
C VAL A 160 15.51 23.94 19.35
N GLY A 161 15.06 24.41 20.51
CA GLY A 161 13.79 23.99 21.12
C GLY A 161 12.58 24.69 20.50
N SER A 162 11.40 24.22 20.83
CA SER A 162 10.11 24.79 20.42
C SER A 162 9.89 26.23 20.92
N ASP A 163 10.53 26.57 22.05
CA ASP A 163 10.55 27.89 22.67
C ASP A 163 11.63 28.82 22.10
N GLY A 164 12.36 28.40 21.08
CA GLY A 164 13.53 29.08 20.53
C GLY A 164 14.80 28.96 21.39
N SER A 165 14.80 28.14 22.44
CA SER A 165 15.98 27.92 23.26
C SER A 165 17.06 27.14 22.52
N HIS A 166 18.33 27.56 22.72
CA HIS A 166 19.48 26.90 22.14
C HIS A 166 20.08 25.89 23.16
N ASN A 167 20.02 24.62 22.81
CA ASN A 167 20.48 23.54 23.69
C ASN A 167 21.74 22.88 23.10
N GLN A 168 22.86 23.01 23.79
CA GLN A 168 24.15 22.46 23.36
C GLN A 168 24.24 20.98 23.70
N VAL A 169 24.34 20.13 22.68
CA VAL A 169 24.45 18.68 22.80
C VAL A 169 25.85 18.24 22.39
N PRO A 170 26.63 17.63 23.32
CA PRO A 170 28.04 17.33 23.05
C PRO A 170 28.23 16.08 22.16
N ALA A 171 27.27 15.18 22.11
CA ALA A 171 27.35 13.96 21.32
C ALA A 171 25.97 13.39 21.02
N GLY A 172 25.83 12.69 19.89
CA GLY A 172 24.58 12.05 19.52
C GLY A 172 24.74 11.02 18.39
N ILE A 173 23.68 10.23 18.21
CA ILE A 173 23.50 9.29 17.10
C ILE A 173 22.14 9.61 16.48
N ILE A 174 22.10 9.68 15.16
CA ILE A 174 20.89 9.89 14.37
C ILE A 174 20.80 8.73 13.39
N ALA A 175 19.74 7.92 13.52
CA ALA A 175 19.51 6.77 12.68
C ALA A 175 18.26 7.02 11.78
N PRO A 176 18.30 6.69 10.50
CA PRO A 176 17.15 6.84 9.61
C PRO A 176 16.09 5.79 9.90
N ILE A 177 14.83 6.19 9.84
CA ILE A 177 13.67 5.29 9.80
C ILE A 177 13.22 5.26 8.35
N LYS A 178 13.21 4.06 7.74
CA LYS A 178 12.98 3.89 6.31
C LYS A 178 11.76 3.05 6.00
N VAL A 179 11.12 3.36 4.88
CA VAL A 179 10.13 2.49 4.24
C VAL A 179 10.57 2.31 2.78
N GLY A 180 10.99 1.09 2.46
CA GLY A 180 11.72 0.83 1.21
C GLY A 180 13.02 1.63 1.16
N ASP A 181 13.24 2.37 0.08
CA ASP A 181 14.42 3.22 -0.10
C ASP A 181 14.26 4.64 0.46
N ARG A 182 13.04 5.01 0.87
CA ARG A 182 12.74 6.36 1.36
C ARG A 182 12.91 6.45 2.88
N THR A 183 13.61 7.50 3.34
CA THR A 183 13.68 7.85 4.76
C THR A 183 12.43 8.65 5.14
N VAL A 184 11.58 8.09 6.00
CA VAL A 184 10.33 8.70 6.46
C VAL A 184 10.47 9.45 7.79
N GLY A 185 11.62 9.33 8.42
CA GLY A 185 11.91 10.00 9.68
C GLY A 185 13.26 9.63 10.25
N THR A 186 13.55 10.08 11.47
CA THR A 186 14.80 9.76 12.16
C THR A 186 14.57 9.43 13.62
N LEU A 187 15.36 8.50 14.15
CA LEU A 187 15.49 8.18 15.56
C LEU A 187 16.78 8.79 16.09
N LYS A 188 16.70 9.68 17.07
CA LYS A 188 17.83 10.47 17.59
C LYS A 188 18.11 10.12 19.04
N PHE A 189 19.39 9.99 19.35
CA PHE A 189 19.91 9.76 20.69
C PHE A 189 20.89 10.86 21.04
N TYR A 190 20.67 11.57 22.14
CA TYR A 190 21.54 12.63 22.65
C TYR A 190 22.21 12.18 23.94
N TYR A 191 23.51 12.43 24.06
CA TYR A 191 24.34 11.98 25.17
C TYR A 191 25.02 13.14 25.88
N LYS A 192 25.23 13.01 27.20
CA LYS A 192 25.92 14.03 28.04
C LYS A 192 27.42 14.16 27.77
N THR A 193 28.04 13.10 27.25
CA THR A 193 29.47 13.09 26.95
C THR A 193 29.78 12.33 25.66
N PRO A 194 30.83 12.74 24.91
CA PRO A 194 31.26 12.02 23.72
C PRO A 194 31.66 10.56 23.97
N ARG A 195 32.15 10.24 25.19
CA ARG A 195 32.53 8.86 25.55
C ARG A 195 31.36 7.90 25.67
N ALA A 196 30.14 8.42 25.81
CA ALA A 196 28.93 7.60 25.86
C ALA A 196 28.53 7.07 24.48
N VAL A 197 29.01 7.68 23.38
CA VAL A 197 28.80 7.20 22.01
C VAL A 197 29.82 6.12 21.70
N ASP A 198 29.51 4.88 22.03
CA ASP A 198 30.33 3.71 21.77
C ASP A 198 29.67 2.79 20.70
N ARG A 199 30.37 1.70 20.35
CA ARG A 199 29.89 0.73 19.34
C ARG A 199 28.56 0.08 19.76
N THR A 200 28.34 -0.09 21.06
CA THR A 200 27.12 -0.70 21.59
C THR A 200 25.92 0.24 21.37
N GLN A 201 26.08 1.53 21.71
CA GLN A 201 25.03 2.53 21.52
C GLN A 201 24.72 2.75 20.04
N TYR A 202 25.75 2.72 19.18
CA TYR A 202 25.56 2.79 17.72
C TYR A 202 24.76 1.57 17.21
N ALA A 203 25.09 0.37 17.68
CA ALA A 203 24.38 -0.86 17.29
C ALA A 203 22.93 -0.86 17.78
N LEU A 204 22.65 -0.38 19.02
CA LEU A 204 21.30 -0.23 19.56
C LEU A 204 20.49 0.78 18.75
N ALA A 205 21.05 1.96 18.46
CA ALA A 205 20.37 2.99 17.69
C ALA A 205 20.02 2.50 16.29
N SER A 206 20.95 1.80 15.62
CA SER A 206 20.70 1.20 14.30
C SER A 206 19.67 0.10 14.36
N GLY A 207 19.75 -0.79 15.36
CA GLY A 207 18.82 -1.90 15.54
C GLY A 207 17.39 -1.44 15.82
N PHE A 208 17.20 -0.45 16.70
CA PHE A 208 15.88 0.11 16.96
C PHE A 208 15.31 0.82 15.72
N ALA A 209 16.11 1.57 14.99
CA ALA A 209 15.67 2.22 13.76
C ALA A 209 15.28 1.20 12.68
N GLU A 210 15.99 0.06 12.59
CA GLU A 210 15.67 -1.03 11.65
C GLU A 210 14.35 -1.72 12.03
N ILE A 211 14.11 -1.97 13.32
CA ILE A 211 12.84 -2.52 13.82
C ILE A 211 11.68 -1.59 13.47
N LEU A 212 11.82 -0.28 13.75
CA LEU A 212 10.82 0.73 13.41
C LEU A 212 10.55 0.78 11.90
N SER A 213 11.62 0.76 11.09
CA SER A 213 11.54 0.77 9.63
C SER A 213 10.77 -0.44 9.10
N THR A 214 11.09 -1.63 9.61
CA THR A 214 10.42 -2.88 9.22
C THR A 214 8.94 -2.85 9.56
N GLN A 215 8.57 -2.39 10.75
CA GLN A 215 7.17 -2.33 11.16
C GLN A 215 6.36 -1.30 10.35
N LEU A 216 6.97 -0.15 10.05
CA LEU A 216 6.33 0.87 9.20
C LEU A 216 6.14 0.37 7.77
N ALA A 217 7.10 -0.37 7.21
CA ALA A 217 6.97 -0.98 5.89
C ALA A 217 5.83 -2.00 5.85
N ILE A 218 5.67 -2.82 6.90
CA ILE A 218 4.54 -3.76 7.02
C ILE A 218 3.21 -3.00 7.08
N HIS A 219 3.12 -1.95 7.90
CA HIS A 219 1.93 -1.13 8.02
C HIS A 219 1.53 -0.47 6.69
N GLU A 220 2.50 0.11 5.96
CA GLU A 220 2.23 0.73 4.64
C GLU A 220 1.73 -0.31 3.62
N LEU A 221 2.31 -1.51 3.63
CA LEU A 221 1.85 -2.62 2.78
C LEU A 221 0.42 -3.05 3.11
N GLU A 222 0.05 -3.10 4.40
CA GLU A 222 -1.32 -3.42 4.83
C GLU A 222 -2.32 -2.36 4.36
N VAL A 223 -1.97 -1.07 4.52
CA VAL A 223 -2.80 0.05 4.04
C VAL A 223 -2.97 0.02 2.52
N GLN A 224 -1.89 -0.25 1.76
CA GLN A 224 -1.98 -0.37 0.31
C GLN A 224 -2.86 -1.54 -0.13
N LYS A 225 -2.75 -2.70 0.52
CA LYS A 225 -3.62 -3.86 0.24
C LYS A 225 -5.09 -3.53 0.51
N GLU A 226 -5.38 -2.84 1.62
CA GLU A 226 -6.75 -2.43 1.93
C GLU A 226 -7.31 -1.45 0.89
N LEU A 227 -6.51 -0.45 0.47
CA LEU A 227 -6.91 0.51 -0.57
C LEU A 227 -7.17 -0.18 -1.91
N THR A 228 -6.30 -1.13 -2.29
CA THR A 228 -6.47 -1.93 -3.52
C THR A 228 -7.76 -2.74 -3.46
N ALA A 229 -7.99 -3.48 -2.37
CA ALA A 229 -9.22 -4.26 -2.20
C ALA A 229 -10.48 -3.39 -2.23
N ARG A 230 -10.44 -2.21 -1.60
CA ARG A 230 -11.56 -1.24 -1.66
C ARG A 230 -11.78 -0.69 -3.07
N ALA A 231 -10.69 -0.45 -3.82
CA ALA A 231 -10.78 0.00 -5.21
C ALA A 231 -11.38 -1.10 -6.11
N GLU A 232 -10.97 -2.36 -5.92
CA GLU A 232 -11.53 -3.52 -6.63
C GLU A 232 -13.03 -3.67 -6.34
N VAL A 233 -13.45 -3.59 -5.07
CA VAL A 233 -14.88 -3.64 -4.70
C VAL A 233 -15.66 -2.51 -5.33
N ARG A 234 -15.13 -1.28 -5.35
CA ARG A 234 -15.77 -0.15 -6.03
C ARG A 234 -15.87 -0.34 -7.53
N ALA A 235 -14.81 -0.88 -8.17
CA ALA A 235 -14.83 -1.20 -9.59
C ALA A 235 -15.88 -2.26 -9.93
N LEU A 236 -15.99 -3.33 -9.11
CA LEU A 236 -17.04 -4.35 -9.24
C LEU A 236 -18.44 -3.76 -9.06
N GLN A 237 -18.63 -2.88 -8.07
CA GLN A 237 -19.92 -2.21 -7.85
C GLN A 237 -20.30 -1.24 -8.97
N ALA A 238 -19.32 -0.58 -9.59
CA ALA A 238 -19.54 0.34 -10.71
C ALA A 238 -19.96 -0.39 -12.00
N GLN A 239 -19.66 -1.69 -12.13
CA GLN A 239 -20.14 -2.53 -13.25
C GLN A 239 -21.65 -2.80 -13.18
N ILE A 240 -22.26 -2.68 -12.00
CA ILE A 240 -23.70 -2.75 -11.83
C ILE A 240 -24.23 -1.32 -11.99
N ASN A 241 -24.94 -1.03 -13.09
CA ASN A 241 -25.63 0.25 -13.24
C ASN A 241 -26.84 0.30 -12.27
N PRO A 242 -26.74 0.97 -11.08
CA PRO A 242 -27.79 0.91 -10.07
C PRO A 242 -29.10 1.54 -10.58
N HIS A 243 -28.99 2.56 -11.41
CA HIS A 243 -30.15 3.26 -11.97
C HIS A 243 -30.95 2.36 -12.93
N PHE A 244 -30.25 1.61 -13.78
CA PHE A 244 -30.90 0.64 -14.66
C PHE A 244 -31.56 -0.48 -13.84
N LEU A 245 -30.87 -1.00 -12.81
CA LEU A 245 -31.41 -2.02 -11.91
C LEU A 245 -32.72 -1.58 -11.27
N PHE A 246 -32.76 -0.40 -10.63
CA PHE A 246 -33.95 0.13 -9.98
C PHE A 246 -35.11 0.38 -10.97
N ASN A 247 -34.80 0.96 -12.14
CA ASN A 247 -35.79 1.26 -13.16
C ASN A 247 -36.43 -0.04 -13.72
N THR A 248 -35.59 -1.03 -14.02
CA THR A 248 -36.10 -2.33 -14.55
C THR A 248 -36.95 -3.04 -13.51
N LEU A 249 -36.54 -3.10 -12.24
CA LEU A 249 -37.34 -3.70 -11.18
C LEU A 249 -38.66 -2.98 -10.96
N ASN A 250 -38.69 -1.63 -11.00
CA ASN A 250 -39.94 -0.87 -10.91
C ASN A 250 -40.85 -1.12 -12.09
N THR A 251 -40.29 -1.24 -13.30
CA THR A 251 -41.04 -1.59 -14.52
C THR A 251 -41.66 -2.98 -14.37
N ILE A 252 -40.90 -3.99 -13.95
CA ILE A 252 -41.39 -5.34 -13.70
C ILE A 252 -42.50 -5.33 -12.63
N ALA A 253 -42.29 -4.58 -11.54
CA ALA A 253 -43.31 -4.44 -10.49
C ALA A 253 -44.60 -3.81 -10.98
N SER A 254 -44.56 -2.86 -11.91
CA SER A 254 -45.76 -2.29 -12.51
C SER A 254 -46.55 -3.32 -13.31
N PHE A 255 -45.85 -4.16 -14.07
CA PHE A 255 -46.47 -5.25 -14.87
C PHE A 255 -47.08 -6.36 -14.01
N THR A 256 -46.69 -6.55 -12.76
CA THR A 256 -47.28 -7.60 -11.90
C THR A 256 -48.79 -7.43 -11.71
N ARG A 257 -49.32 -6.21 -11.82
CA ARG A 257 -50.73 -5.89 -11.71
C ARG A 257 -51.47 -5.82 -13.06
N THR A 258 -50.77 -5.37 -14.12
CA THR A 258 -51.38 -5.11 -15.43
C THR A 258 -51.21 -6.28 -16.41
N ASP A 259 -50.06 -6.92 -16.39
CA ASP A 259 -49.71 -8.10 -17.22
C ASP A 259 -48.73 -9.02 -16.46
N PRO A 260 -49.25 -9.94 -15.61
CA PRO A 260 -48.40 -10.84 -14.81
C PRO A 260 -47.57 -11.82 -15.66
N LEU A 261 -47.99 -12.14 -16.88
CA LEU A 261 -47.22 -13.01 -17.76
C LEU A 261 -45.97 -12.29 -18.27
N ARG A 262 -46.13 -11.06 -18.73
CA ARG A 262 -45.04 -10.19 -19.15
C ARG A 262 -44.07 -9.90 -18.00
N ALA A 263 -44.56 -9.65 -16.80
CA ALA A 263 -43.72 -9.48 -15.62
C ALA A 263 -42.83 -10.70 -15.35
N ARG A 264 -43.39 -11.93 -15.49
CA ARG A 264 -42.63 -13.17 -15.31
C ARG A 264 -41.55 -13.37 -16.37
N GLU A 265 -41.87 -13.06 -17.62
CA GLU A 265 -40.89 -13.09 -18.73
C GLU A 265 -39.75 -12.13 -18.48
N LEU A 266 -40.04 -10.85 -18.23
CA LEU A 266 -39.04 -9.83 -17.92
C LEU A 266 -38.16 -10.20 -16.73
N LEU A 267 -38.71 -10.82 -15.70
CA LEU A 267 -37.93 -11.26 -14.53
C LEU A 267 -36.91 -12.38 -14.88
N ARG A 268 -37.31 -13.32 -15.76
CA ARG A 268 -36.45 -14.37 -16.23
C ARG A 268 -35.32 -13.82 -17.12
N GLU A 269 -35.67 -12.93 -18.03
CA GLU A 269 -34.69 -12.25 -18.90
C GLU A 269 -33.74 -11.40 -18.06
N PHE A 270 -34.21 -10.68 -17.05
CA PHE A 270 -33.41 -9.88 -16.14
C PHE A 270 -32.39 -10.73 -15.39
N SER A 271 -32.84 -11.88 -14.84
CA SER A 271 -31.92 -12.79 -14.14
C SER A 271 -30.82 -13.34 -15.06
N SER A 272 -31.18 -13.65 -16.33
CA SER A 272 -30.22 -14.13 -17.36
C SER A 272 -29.27 -13.01 -17.78
N PHE A 273 -29.78 -11.80 -17.99
CA PHE A 273 -28.99 -10.62 -18.36
C PHE A 273 -27.94 -10.28 -17.30
N TYR A 274 -28.36 -10.22 -16.02
CA TYR A 274 -27.43 -9.90 -14.91
C TYR A 274 -26.35 -10.96 -14.71
N ARG A 275 -26.71 -12.24 -14.86
CA ARG A 275 -25.70 -13.32 -14.78
C ARG A 275 -24.66 -13.17 -15.89
N ALA A 276 -25.10 -12.95 -17.13
CA ALA A 276 -24.20 -12.74 -18.25
C ALA A 276 -23.32 -11.49 -18.09
N THR A 277 -23.84 -10.43 -17.48
CA THR A 277 -23.11 -9.19 -17.17
C THR A 277 -21.98 -9.44 -16.15
N LEU A 278 -22.24 -10.23 -15.10
CA LEU A 278 -21.26 -10.56 -14.08
C LEU A 278 -20.19 -11.53 -14.59
N ASP A 279 -20.58 -12.52 -15.42
CA ASP A 279 -19.65 -13.54 -15.95
C ASP A 279 -18.72 -13.00 -17.03
N ASN A 280 -19.10 -11.95 -17.76
CA ASN A 280 -18.34 -11.43 -18.90
C ASN A 280 -17.46 -10.22 -18.57
N SER A 281 -17.44 -9.74 -17.33
CA SER A 281 -16.66 -8.56 -16.95
C SER A 281 -15.15 -8.80 -17.14
N GLY A 282 -14.55 -8.12 -18.11
CA GLY A 282 -13.11 -8.16 -18.40
C GLY A 282 -12.67 -9.18 -19.47
N SER A 283 -13.60 -9.93 -20.09
CA SER A 283 -13.32 -10.92 -21.13
C SER A 283 -13.61 -10.40 -22.54
N LEU A 284 -13.05 -11.08 -23.54
CA LEU A 284 -13.43 -10.94 -24.92
C LEU A 284 -14.59 -11.90 -25.19
N ILE A 285 -15.56 -11.43 -25.97
CA ILE A 285 -16.74 -12.21 -26.36
C ILE A 285 -17.02 -12.05 -27.86
N PRO A 286 -17.63 -13.05 -28.51
CA PRO A 286 -18.05 -12.89 -29.89
C PRO A 286 -19.01 -11.70 -30.08
N VAL A 287 -18.92 -11.02 -31.24
CA VAL A 287 -19.83 -9.93 -31.61
C VAL A 287 -21.30 -10.36 -31.49
N SER A 288 -21.63 -11.58 -31.92
CA SER A 288 -22.98 -12.15 -31.79
C SER A 288 -23.48 -12.14 -30.33
N ARG A 289 -22.60 -12.40 -29.36
CA ARG A 289 -22.93 -12.40 -27.92
C ARG A 289 -23.13 -10.97 -27.38
N GLU A 290 -22.28 -10.02 -27.77
CA GLU A 290 -22.41 -8.61 -27.42
C GLU A 290 -23.72 -8.00 -27.95
N VAL A 291 -24.04 -8.29 -29.21
CA VAL A 291 -25.31 -7.90 -29.85
C VAL A 291 -26.53 -8.53 -29.17
N ALA A 292 -26.45 -9.82 -28.82
CA ALA A 292 -27.54 -10.49 -28.08
C ALA A 292 -27.76 -9.85 -26.70
N GLN A 293 -26.70 -9.45 -26.01
CA GLN A 293 -26.76 -8.78 -24.73
C GLN A 293 -27.35 -7.36 -24.83
N THR A 294 -26.97 -6.63 -25.88
CA THR A 294 -27.54 -5.31 -26.20
C THR A 294 -29.03 -5.39 -26.55
N LYS A 295 -29.45 -6.39 -27.29
CA LYS A 295 -30.87 -6.66 -27.60
C LYS A 295 -31.68 -6.92 -26.32
N ARG A 296 -31.12 -7.71 -25.37
CA ARG A 296 -31.79 -7.95 -24.07
C ARG A 296 -31.93 -6.68 -23.25
N TYR A 297 -30.89 -5.83 -23.21
CA TYR A 297 -30.98 -4.52 -22.57
C TYR A 297 -32.15 -3.70 -23.15
N LEU A 298 -32.26 -3.62 -24.47
CA LEU A 298 -33.34 -2.90 -25.16
C LEU A 298 -34.74 -3.47 -24.85
N THR A 299 -34.89 -4.76 -24.59
CA THR A 299 -36.15 -5.34 -24.16
C THR A 299 -36.67 -4.69 -22.87
N PHE A 300 -35.79 -4.39 -21.92
CA PHE A 300 -36.17 -3.70 -20.68
C PHE A 300 -36.53 -2.24 -20.90
N GLU A 301 -35.74 -1.54 -21.75
CA GLU A 301 -36.04 -0.14 -22.05
C GLU A 301 -37.34 0.02 -22.87
N LYS A 302 -37.62 -0.89 -23.80
CA LYS A 302 -38.92 -0.96 -24.52
C LYS A 302 -40.09 -1.23 -23.58
N ALA A 303 -39.88 -2.13 -22.61
CA ALA A 303 -40.92 -2.38 -21.59
C ALA A 303 -41.19 -1.15 -20.69
N ARG A 304 -40.15 -0.32 -20.48
CA ARG A 304 -40.23 0.90 -19.66
C ARG A 304 -40.86 2.08 -20.41
N PHE A 305 -40.41 2.33 -21.62
CA PHE A 305 -40.79 3.53 -22.38
C PHE A 305 -41.91 3.29 -23.38
N GLY A 306 -42.18 2.04 -23.75
CA GLY A 306 -43.10 1.62 -24.77
C GLY A 306 -42.43 1.05 -26.01
N GLU A 307 -42.99 0.00 -26.58
CA GLU A 307 -42.45 -0.69 -27.76
C GLU A 307 -42.27 0.22 -28.96
N ASP A 308 -43.17 1.21 -29.12
CA ASP A 308 -43.17 2.17 -30.21
C ASP A 308 -42.20 3.36 -29.98
N ARG A 309 -41.72 3.57 -28.78
CA ARG A 309 -40.88 4.68 -28.41
C ARG A 309 -39.39 4.40 -28.59
N VAL A 310 -38.96 3.14 -28.57
CA VAL A 310 -37.57 2.72 -28.75
C VAL A 310 -37.53 1.68 -29.86
N LEU A 311 -37.06 2.11 -31.01
CA LEU A 311 -36.90 1.26 -32.20
C LEU A 311 -35.42 0.99 -32.43
N ALA A 312 -35.02 -0.27 -32.58
CA ALA A 312 -33.62 -0.60 -32.84
C ALA A 312 -33.48 -1.62 -33.93
N THR A 313 -32.57 -1.37 -34.86
CA THR A 313 -32.17 -2.28 -35.94
C THR A 313 -30.74 -2.76 -35.71
N PHE A 314 -30.47 -3.99 -36.13
CA PHE A 314 -29.14 -4.60 -35.99
C PHE A 314 -28.79 -5.24 -37.35
N ASP A 315 -27.77 -4.71 -37.97
CA ASP A 315 -27.22 -5.21 -39.25
C ASP A 315 -25.79 -5.67 -38.98
N VAL A 316 -25.62 -6.99 -38.88
CA VAL A 316 -24.35 -7.64 -38.54
C VAL A 316 -24.01 -8.62 -39.64
N SER A 317 -22.88 -8.44 -40.30
CA SER A 317 -22.40 -9.35 -41.32
C SER A 317 -22.06 -10.71 -40.73
N GLU A 318 -22.40 -11.80 -41.43
CA GLU A 318 -22.13 -13.18 -40.98
C GLU A 318 -20.63 -13.41 -40.72
N ASP A 319 -19.77 -12.79 -41.51
CA ASP A 319 -18.30 -12.94 -41.44
C ASP A 319 -17.69 -12.40 -40.16
N VAL A 320 -18.39 -11.52 -39.42
CA VAL A 320 -17.87 -10.87 -38.18
C VAL A 320 -18.58 -11.34 -36.91
N GLU A 321 -19.58 -12.20 -37.01
CA GLU A 321 -20.36 -12.65 -35.83
C GLU A 321 -19.50 -13.32 -34.74
N ASP A 322 -18.51 -14.11 -35.15
CA ASP A 322 -17.61 -14.84 -34.24
C ASP A 322 -16.36 -14.03 -33.88
N THR A 323 -16.17 -12.84 -34.49
CA THR A 323 -15.04 -11.98 -34.11
C THR A 323 -15.12 -11.61 -32.66
N LEU A 324 -14.00 -11.78 -31.94
CA LEU A 324 -13.92 -11.47 -30.50
C LEU A 324 -13.83 -9.96 -30.31
N VAL A 325 -14.66 -9.39 -29.46
CA VAL A 325 -14.64 -7.98 -29.06
C VAL A 325 -14.63 -7.87 -27.52
N PRO A 326 -14.12 -6.78 -26.96
CA PRO A 326 -14.23 -6.56 -25.52
C PRO A 326 -15.70 -6.52 -25.10
N ALA A 327 -16.05 -7.25 -24.04
CA ALA A 327 -17.40 -7.17 -23.49
C ALA A 327 -17.78 -5.73 -23.14
N PHE A 328 -19.02 -5.36 -23.34
CA PHE A 328 -19.55 -4.00 -23.09
C PHE A 328 -18.90 -2.91 -23.97
N VAL A 329 -18.77 -3.19 -25.27
CA VAL A 329 -18.28 -2.21 -26.26
C VAL A 329 -19.44 -1.58 -27.04
N ILE A 330 -20.51 -2.33 -27.34
CA ILE A 330 -21.70 -1.84 -28.05
C ILE A 330 -22.77 -1.35 -27.06
N GLN A 331 -23.05 -2.15 -26.02
CA GLN A 331 -24.13 -1.89 -25.07
C GLN A 331 -24.05 -0.49 -24.44
N PRO A 332 -22.91 0.04 -23.91
CA PRO A 332 -22.89 1.36 -23.30
C PRO A 332 -23.17 2.51 -24.29
N ILE A 333 -22.88 2.32 -25.57
CA ILE A 333 -23.20 3.33 -26.59
C ILE A 333 -24.71 3.37 -26.81
N VAL A 334 -25.36 2.19 -26.90
CA VAL A 334 -26.80 2.08 -26.99
C VAL A 334 -27.49 2.58 -25.70
N GLU A 335 -26.94 2.33 -24.52
CA GLU A 335 -27.41 2.91 -23.24
C GLU A 335 -27.39 4.43 -23.28
N ASN A 336 -26.32 5.02 -23.80
CA ASN A 336 -26.20 6.47 -23.93
C ASN A 336 -27.22 7.03 -24.94
N ALA A 337 -27.44 6.35 -26.05
CA ALA A 337 -28.47 6.73 -27.04
C ALA A 337 -29.87 6.73 -26.40
N VAL A 338 -30.23 5.69 -25.63
CA VAL A 338 -31.52 5.65 -24.93
C VAL A 338 -31.62 6.74 -23.84
N ARG A 339 -30.56 6.94 -23.06
CA ARG A 339 -30.55 7.86 -21.93
C ARG A 339 -30.60 9.31 -22.33
N HIS A 340 -29.88 9.68 -23.39
CA HIS A 340 -29.66 11.07 -23.81
C HIS A 340 -30.29 11.42 -25.15
N GLY A 341 -30.60 10.42 -25.97
CA GLY A 341 -31.19 10.64 -27.31
C GLY A 341 -32.72 10.80 -27.29
N MET A 342 -33.41 10.34 -26.24
CA MET A 342 -34.88 10.43 -26.21
C MET A 342 -35.35 11.88 -26.11
N GLY A 343 -36.11 12.32 -27.14
CA GLY A 343 -36.89 13.55 -27.13
C GLY A 343 -38.27 13.36 -26.47
N ASP A 344 -39.01 14.47 -26.32
CA ASP A 344 -40.29 14.44 -25.60
C ASP A 344 -41.39 13.61 -26.33
N ASP A 345 -41.47 13.72 -27.67
CA ASP A 345 -42.58 13.11 -28.43
C ASP A 345 -42.17 12.15 -29.54
N ASP A 346 -40.93 12.20 -30.03
CA ASP A 346 -40.49 11.36 -31.16
C ASP A 346 -39.96 10.01 -30.72
N ALA A 347 -40.17 8.97 -31.56
CA ALA A 347 -39.58 7.67 -31.38
C ALA A 347 -38.05 7.72 -31.60
N LEU A 348 -37.31 7.24 -30.61
CA LEU A 348 -35.86 7.04 -30.73
C LEU A 348 -35.57 5.85 -31.61
N ARG A 349 -34.85 6.08 -32.70
CA ARG A 349 -34.35 5.02 -33.61
C ARG A 349 -32.86 4.85 -33.35
N ILE A 350 -32.44 3.61 -33.16
CA ILE A 350 -31.05 3.23 -32.93
C ILE A 350 -30.68 2.18 -34.00
N ASP A 351 -29.67 2.50 -34.81
CA ASP A 351 -29.15 1.59 -35.81
C ASP A 351 -27.76 1.13 -35.41
N VAL A 352 -27.61 -0.18 -35.22
CA VAL A 352 -26.34 -0.83 -34.87
C VAL A 352 -25.88 -1.62 -36.11
N THR A 353 -24.72 -1.28 -36.63
CA THR A 353 -24.11 -1.98 -37.79
C THR A 353 -22.74 -2.51 -37.41
N VAL A 354 -22.43 -3.74 -37.82
CA VAL A 354 -21.11 -4.35 -37.60
C VAL A 354 -20.71 -5.03 -38.91
N HIS A 355 -19.70 -4.50 -39.56
CA HIS A 355 -19.24 -4.99 -40.86
C HIS A 355 -17.72 -5.11 -40.89
N GLN A 356 -17.21 -5.95 -41.77
CA GLN A 356 -15.77 -6.01 -42.05
C GLN A 356 -15.34 -4.70 -42.76
N ASP A 357 -14.18 -4.17 -42.35
CA ASP A 357 -13.57 -2.96 -42.95
C ASP A 357 -12.17 -3.30 -43.44
N GLY A 358 -12.10 -3.70 -44.73
CA GLY A 358 -10.88 -4.25 -45.31
C GLY A 358 -10.69 -5.74 -45.01
N GLU A 359 -9.43 -6.23 -45.03
CA GLU A 359 -9.11 -7.64 -44.79
C GLU A 359 -8.95 -7.96 -43.28
N ASP A 360 -8.39 -7.01 -42.50
CA ASP A 360 -7.96 -7.23 -41.14
C ASP A 360 -8.61 -6.25 -40.13
N ALA A 361 -9.79 -5.71 -40.43
CA ALA A 361 -10.46 -4.81 -39.47
C ALA A 361 -11.97 -4.99 -39.50
N ILE A 362 -12.63 -4.57 -38.40
CA ILE A 362 -14.08 -4.46 -38.31
C ILE A 362 -14.49 -3.04 -37.92
N LEU A 363 -15.60 -2.60 -38.48
CA LEU A 363 -16.23 -1.33 -38.13
C LEU A 363 -17.56 -1.59 -37.42
N ILE A 364 -17.66 -1.11 -36.19
CA ILE A 364 -18.88 -1.09 -35.39
C ILE A 364 -19.43 0.34 -35.43
N ALA A 365 -20.65 0.54 -35.85
CA ALA A 365 -21.29 1.83 -35.80
C ALA A 365 -22.62 1.75 -35.03
N VAL A 366 -22.85 2.72 -34.16
CA VAL A 366 -24.12 2.91 -33.44
C VAL A 366 -24.59 4.33 -33.77
N ALA A 367 -25.73 4.44 -34.41
CA ALA A 367 -26.33 5.72 -34.77
C ALA A 367 -27.69 5.87 -34.13
N ASP A 368 -28.00 7.05 -33.63
CA ASP A 368 -29.31 7.43 -33.10
C ASP A 368 -29.85 8.69 -33.83
N ASN A 369 -31.17 8.88 -33.82
CA ASN A 369 -31.85 10.07 -34.32
C ASN A 369 -32.23 11.06 -33.18
N GLY A 370 -31.55 10.97 -32.05
CA GLY A 370 -31.89 11.72 -30.85
C GLY A 370 -31.52 13.21 -30.90
N VAL A 371 -31.47 13.84 -29.74
CA VAL A 371 -31.23 15.28 -29.62
C VAL A 371 -29.84 15.73 -30.10
N GLY A 372 -28.89 14.82 -30.22
CA GLY A 372 -27.52 15.12 -30.59
C GLY A 372 -26.76 15.96 -29.56
N MET A 373 -25.55 16.36 -29.89
CA MET A 373 -24.70 17.20 -29.04
C MET A 373 -23.91 18.21 -29.84
N ASP A 374 -23.44 19.27 -29.19
CA ASP A 374 -22.55 20.24 -29.80
C ASP A 374 -21.15 19.64 -30.07
N GLU A 375 -20.42 20.27 -31.02
CA GLU A 375 -19.09 19.80 -31.47
C GLU A 375 -18.08 19.72 -30.31
N GLY A 376 -18.14 20.66 -29.37
CA GLY A 376 -17.24 20.68 -28.21
C GLY A 376 -17.52 19.54 -27.22
N THR A 377 -18.77 19.13 -27.06
CA THR A 377 -19.16 17.97 -26.25
C THR A 377 -18.80 16.66 -26.96
N ALA A 378 -19.06 16.58 -28.29
CA ALA A 378 -18.71 15.43 -29.10
C ALA A 378 -17.18 15.16 -29.11
N ALA A 379 -16.36 16.21 -29.28
CA ALA A 379 -14.91 16.09 -29.30
C ALA A 379 -14.33 15.59 -27.96
N ARG A 380 -15.01 15.84 -26.84
CA ARG A 380 -14.56 15.45 -25.49
C ARG A 380 -15.14 14.14 -25.00
N LEU A 381 -16.01 13.50 -25.76
CA LEU A 381 -16.74 12.29 -25.31
C LEU A 381 -15.81 11.13 -24.95
N PHE A 382 -14.68 11.00 -25.62
CA PHE A 382 -13.66 9.97 -25.37
C PHE A 382 -12.41 10.49 -24.65
N ASP A 383 -12.36 11.77 -24.23
CA ASP A 383 -11.18 12.37 -23.60
C ASP A 383 -11.08 11.97 -22.12
N GLU A 384 -9.87 11.71 -21.63
CA GLU A 384 -9.54 11.39 -20.24
C GLU A 384 -10.08 12.44 -19.23
N ARG A 385 -10.14 13.71 -19.64
CA ARG A 385 -10.66 14.81 -18.81
C ARG A 385 -12.14 14.69 -18.51
N SER A 386 -12.90 14.04 -19.39
CA SER A 386 -14.34 13.78 -19.22
C SER A 386 -14.63 12.64 -18.25
N ALA A 387 -13.63 11.81 -17.95
CA ALA A 387 -13.72 10.71 -16.99
C ALA A 387 -13.60 11.18 -15.51
N ARG A 388 -13.14 12.41 -15.25
CA ARG A 388 -13.09 12.95 -13.88
C ARG A 388 -14.45 13.51 -13.47
N PRO A 389 -15.06 12.99 -12.38
CA PRO A 389 -16.33 13.54 -11.90
C PRO A 389 -16.09 14.98 -11.44
N ASP A 390 -16.64 15.93 -12.18
CA ASP A 390 -16.74 17.33 -11.72
C ASP A 390 -17.74 17.37 -10.57
N ALA A 391 -17.29 17.75 -9.39
CA ALA A 391 -18.10 17.82 -8.16
C ALA A 391 -19.27 18.82 -8.25
N SER A 392 -19.38 19.56 -9.36
CA SER A 392 -20.38 20.60 -9.59
C SER A 392 -21.56 20.22 -10.52
N SER A 393 -21.54 19.01 -11.13
CA SER A 393 -22.61 18.59 -12.05
C SER A 393 -23.31 17.29 -11.61
N PRO A 394 -24.50 17.36 -11.01
CA PRO A 394 -25.22 16.18 -10.54
C PRO A 394 -25.72 15.22 -11.63
N GLN A 395 -25.66 15.59 -12.91
CA GLN A 395 -26.31 14.85 -14.01
C GLN A 395 -25.42 14.44 -15.19
N GLY A 396 -24.11 14.80 -15.23
CA GLY A 396 -23.26 14.64 -16.44
C GLY A 396 -22.13 13.61 -16.39
N GLY A 397 -21.75 13.10 -15.22
CA GLY A 397 -20.47 12.40 -15.06
C GLY A 397 -20.37 10.94 -15.56
N GLY A 398 -21.46 10.28 -15.90
CA GLY A 398 -21.43 8.84 -16.19
C GLY A 398 -21.13 8.46 -17.65
N ALA A 399 -21.56 9.27 -18.61
CA ALA A 399 -21.43 8.97 -20.05
C ALA A 399 -19.99 9.11 -20.55
N GLY A 400 -19.27 10.17 -20.13
CA GLY A 400 -17.88 10.38 -20.51
C GLY A 400 -16.93 9.30 -19.97
N VAL A 401 -17.17 8.83 -18.73
CA VAL A 401 -16.39 7.73 -18.15
C VAL A 401 -16.58 6.43 -18.94
N ALA A 402 -17.80 6.10 -19.33
CA ALA A 402 -18.08 4.87 -20.09
C ALA A 402 -17.42 4.90 -21.49
N MET A 403 -17.50 6.04 -22.18
CA MET A 403 -16.90 6.19 -23.52
C MET A 403 -15.38 6.17 -23.48
N HIS A 404 -14.76 6.85 -22.52
CA HIS A 404 -13.32 6.79 -22.32
C HIS A 404 -12.84 5.35 -22.05
N ASN A 405 -13.52 4.61 -21.19
CA ASN A 405 -13.20 3.21 -20.91
C ASN A 405 -13.31 2.31 -22.15
N ILE A 406 -14.24 2.58 -23.06
CA ILE A 406 -14.35 1.86 -24.34
C ILE A 406 -13.10 2.14 -25.19
N SER A 407 -12.71 3.40 -25.34
CA SER A 407 -11.52 3.78 -26.12
C SER A 407 -10.24 3.15 -25.57
N GLU A 408 -10.00 3.24 -24.26
CA GLU A 408 -8.85 2.60 -23.62
C GLU A 408 -8.84 1.08 -23.84
N ARG A 409 -10.02 0.45 -23.71
CA ARG A 409 -10.16 -1.00 -23.88
C ARG A 409 -9.87 -1.42 -25.32
N ILE A 410 -10.37 -0.68 -26.31
CA ILE A 410 -10.09 -0.93 -27.72
C ILE A 410 -8.58 -0.81 -27.99
N HIS A 411 -7.94 0.27 -27.59
CA HIS A 411 -6.49 0.43 -27.77
C HIS A 411 -5.67 -0.65 -27.07
N ARG A 412 -6.12 -1.10 -25.90
CA ARG A 412 -5.42 -2.15 -25.13
C ARG A 412 -5.44 -3.51 -25.82
N PHE A 413 -6.55 -3.87 -26.50
CA PHE A 413 -6.71 -5.19 -27.11
C PHE A 413 -6.33 -5.23 -28.59
N TYR A 414 -6.43 -4.09 -29.29
CA TYR A 414 -6.29 -4.00 -30.74
C TYR A 414 -5.24 -2.98 -31.20
N GLY A 415 -4.42 -2.47 -30.30
CA GLY A 415 -3.31 -1.59 -30.64
C GLY A 415 -3.69 -0.17 -31.07
N PRO A 416 -2.68 0.64 -31.44
CA PRO A 416 -2.84 2.07 -31.68
C PRO A 416 -3.53 2.41 -33.02
N ASN A 417 -3.64 1.45 -33.95
CA ASN A 417 -4.33 1.65 -35.25
C ASN A 417 -5.85 1.63 -35.11
N SER A 418 -6.35 1.06 -34.00
CA SER A 418 -7.77 1.10 -33.65
C SER A 418 -8.17 2.46 -33.13
N TYR A 419 -9.35 2.94 -33.50
CA TYR A 419 -9.80 4.27 -33.09
C TYR A 419 -11.30 4.34 -32.79
N THR A 420 -11.69 5.36 -32.08
CA THR A 420 -13.09 5.72 -31.82
C THR A 420 -13.39 7.11 -32.39
N ARG A 421 -14.55 7.28 -33.01
CA ARG A 421 -14.98 8.55 -33.58
C ARG A 421 -16.44 8.83 -33.28
N VAL A 422 -16.77 10.09 -33.08
CA VAL A 422 -18.15 10.57 -32.85
C VAL A 422 -18.49 11.61 -33.91
N GLU A 423 -19.67 11.45 -34.48
CA GLU A 423 -20.30 12.41 -35.38
C GLU A 423 -21.64 12.80 -34.76
N SER A 424 -21.83 14.05 -34.38
CA SER A 424 -23.06 14.53 -33.75
C SER A 424 -23.29 15.99 -34.04
N ALA A 425 -24.55 16.37 -34.14
CA ALA A 425 -24.96 17.75 -34.22
C ALA A 425 -26.31 17.95 -33.48
N PRO A 426 -26.58 19.10 -32.86
CA PRO A 426 -27.85 19.36 -32.21
C PRO A 426 -29.05 19.13 -33.14
N GLY A 427 -30.00 18.31 -32.69
CA GLY A 427 -31.20 17.91 -33.46
C GLY A 427 -30.99 16.95 -34.61
N LYS A 428 -29.76 16.39 -34.78
CA LYS A 428 -29.45 15.42 -35.84
C LYS A 428 -29.05 14.03 -35.35
N GLY A 429 -29.11 13.82 -34.02
CA GLY A 429 -28.69 12.56 -33.42
C GLY A 429 -27.17 12.44 -33.25
N THR A 430 -26.73 11.22 -32.92
CA THR A 430 -25.33 10.91 -32.72
C THR A 430 -24.97 9.61 -33.45
N LYS A 431 -23.78 9.56 -34.04
CA LYS A 431 -23.19 8.38 -34.61
C LYS A 431 -21.82 8.15 -33.99
N VAL A 432 -21.66 7.00 -33.34
CA VAL A 432 -20.40 6.54 -32.73
C VAL A 432 -19.83 5.45 -33.62
N LEU A 433 -18.56 5.58 -34.01
CA LEU A 433 -17.81 4.65 -34.81
C LEU A 433 -16.66 4.07 -33.98
N LEU A 434 -16.52 2.75 -34.04
CA LEU A 434 -15.41 2.01 -33.41
C LEU A 434 -14.75 1.19 -34.54
N HIS A 435 -13.51 1.51 -34.85
CA HIS A 435 -12.69 0.75 -35.77
C HIS A 435 -11.72 -0.12 -34.99
N LEU A 436 -11.75 -1.42 -35.19
CA LEU A 436 -10.89 -2.40 -34.54
C LEU A 436 -9.98 -3.05 -35.59
N ASP A 437 -8.68 -2.80 -35.45
CA ASP A 437 -7.64 -3.43 -36.29
C ASP A 437 -7.31 -4.80 -35.69
N LEU A 438 -7.60 -5.86 -36.42
CA LEU A 438 -7.42 -7.23 -36.00
C LEU A 438 -6.00 -7.75 -36.27
N SER A 439 -5.20 -7.03 -37.07
CA SER A 439 -3.84 -7.42 -37.43
C SER A 439 -2.83 -7.36 -36.29
N GLU A 440 -3.03 -6.49 -35.29
CA GLU A 440 -2.20 -6.33 -34.11
C GLU A 440 -2.86 -6.90 -32.83
N SER A 441 -3.89 -7.71 -32.97
CA SER A 441 -4.59 -8.25 -31.81
C SER A 441 -3.67 -9.11 -30.95
N ILE A 442 -3.75 -8.94 -29.61
CA ILE A 442 -2.91 -9.66 -28.61
C ILE A 442 -2.98 -11.20 -28.73
N PHE A 443 -3.81 -11.74 -29.62
CA PHE A 443 -4.01 -13.17 -29.83
C PHE A 443 -2.88 -13.86 -30.59
N ASP A 444 -2.08 -13.15 -31.40
CA ASP A 444 -0.96 -13.73 -32.14
C ASP A 444 0.32 -13.89 -31.31
N ILE A 445 0.30 -13.52 -30.00
CA ILE A 445 1.48 -13.55 -29.12
C ILE A 445 1.47 -14.78 -28.19
N GLN A 446 0.46 -15.64 -28.21
CA GLN A 446 0.33 -16.85 -27.35
C GLN A 446 0.23 -18.16 -28.15
N GLU A 447 0.95 -18.31 -29.25
CA GLU A 447 1.34 -19.63 -29.80
C GLU A 447 2.81 -19.96 -29.53
#